data_be79e307225ac3db4b861ab2dd1a6436
#
_entry.id   be79e307225ac3db4b861ab2dd1a6436
#
_cell.length_a   1.000
_cell.length_b   1.000
_cell.length_c   1.000
_cell.angle_alpha   90.00
_cell.angle_beta   90.00
_cell.angle_gamma   90.00
#
_symmetry.space_group_name_H-M   'P 1'
#
loop_
_entity.id
_entity.type
_entity.pdbx_description
1 polymer ?
#
loop_
_entity_poly.entity_id
_entity_poly.type
_entity_poly.pdbx_seq_one_letter_code
_entity_poly.pdbx_strand_id
1 'polypeptide(L)'
;VLSYFLYARGAEVGDIPSLLHTAGFETYEVEFDRLRDEGGLAAFGEPGPTILVGDPRDPDLAILADDPHVVAVLAPPIERVSLVAATRAATMLAAERTQTTTLLNVSRSLSSERDLPTLERSIVHNARELTGADAGSLYLIEEVDGVKHLRFVVAQTGPTDEGTLFNRELPLNTNSIAGYVAVTGESITIDDAYQLDGGHPYTFNRSFDESNNYRSKSMIAVPMRNLRGIVIGAIQLINRKPAFEIVLETPAQTESVVRPFDLHDRSVLEALASQAAIAIENARLVESIQNLFERFVRASVKAIEVRDRSTQGHSERVAALTVAQAEAVNRTHAGPLADMYFTADQLREVRYASLLHDFGKVAVPEYIFGKAKKLPDGRLDTVRLRFLLAIEQCRDDAMREELRELLDKIQAANEPNVVAADADDAIGRAMRHAYHDAGEQRPLLDDIELAYLRIPRGSLSDTERDRMQEHVTQSYLFLREIPWGETPWFNVAEYAYGHHEHLDGTGYPRKLSGDAISPQVRMMTISDVYDALTATDRPYKKAMSIDRSLDILTKEFADRGKIDRLFLDLFIEKKLYEAKLA
;
A
#
# COMPACT_ATOMS: atom_id res chain seq x y z
N VAL A 1 0.25 -20.52 -31.20
CA VAL A 1 1.04 -21.79 -31.32
C VAL A 1 1.05 -22.21 -32.77
N LEU A 2 2.25 -22.33 -33.35
CA LEU A 2 2.40 -22.79 -34.75
C LEU A 2 2.18 -24.31 -34.83
N SER A 3 1.51 -24.75 -35.87
CA SER A 3 1.39 -26.18 -36.19
C SER A 3 2.39 -26.55 -37.28
N TYR A 4 3.06 -27.69 -37.14
CA TYR A 4 4.14 -28.11 -38.04
C TYR A 4 3.76 -29.34 -38.86
N PHE A 5 4.22 -29.35 -40.08
CA PHE A 5 4.17 -30.50 -40.96
C PHE A 5 5.59 -30.83 -41.42
N LEU A 6 6.17 -31.88 -40.84
CA LEU A 6 7.54 -32.31 -41.11
C LEU A 6 7.53 -33.60 -41.94
N TYR A 7 8.24 -33.62 -43.05
CA TYR A 7 8.28 -34.79 -43.93
C TYR A 7 9.72 -35.21 -44.24
N ALA A 8 9.94 -36.50 -44.30
CA ALA A 8 11.25 -37.06 -44.63
C ALA A 8 11.71 -36.59 -46.03
N ARG A 9 13.00 -36.32 -46.13
CA ARG A 9 13.62 -35.93 -47.40
C ARG A 9 13.39 -37.02 -48.46
N GLY A 10 12.81 -36.61 -49.60
CA GLY A 10 12.46 -37.52 -50.68
C GLY A 10 11.15 -38.28 -50.48
N ALA A 11 10.33 -37.98 -49.47
CA ALA A 11 9.00 -38.54 -49.30
C ALA A 11 8.07 -38.07 -50.43
N GLU A 12 7.22 -38.98 -50.94
CA GLU A 12 6.22 -38.65 -51.98
C GLU A 12 5.03 -37.90 -51.34
N VAL A 13 5.18 -36.60 -51.10
CA VAL A 13 4.16 -35.75 -50.47
C VAL A 13 3.41 -34.84 -51.47
N GLY A 14 3.89 -34.75 -52.73
CA GLY A 14 3.27 -33.94 -53.79
C GLY A 14 3.07 -32.46 -53.36
N ASP A 15 1.90 -31.90 -53.66
CA ASP A 15 1.55 -30.50 -53.36
C ASP A 15 1.02 -30.30 -51.92
N ILE A 16 1.01 -31.33 -51.07
CA ILE A 16 0.48 -31.28 -49.70
C ILE A 16 1.16 -30.20 -48.84
N PRO A 17 2.51 -30.03 -48.83
CA PRO A 17 3.16 -28.98 -48.07
C PRO A 17 2.66 -27.59 -48.43
N SER A 18 2.46 -27.29 -49.69
CA SER A 18 1.95 -25.98 -50.14
C SER A 18 0.51 -25.73 -49.72
N LEU A 19 -0.34 -26.75 -49.76
CA LEU A 19 -1.73 -26.67 -49.30
C LEU A 19 -1.81 -26.46 -47.78
N LEU A 20 -0.97 -27.16 -47.01
CA LEU A 20 -0.93 -27.04 -45.56
C LEU A 20 -0.33 -25.70 -45.09
N HIS A 21 0.67 -25.18 -45.79
CA HIS A 21 1.20 -23.86 -45.56
C HIS A 21 0.11 -22.79 -45.74
N THR A 22 -0.70 -22.89 -46.77
CA THR A 22 -1.87 -22.01 -47.00
C THR A 22 -2.92 -22.16 -45.88
N ALA A 23 -2.98 -23.32 -45.23
CA ALA A 23 -3.84 -23.60 -44.09
C ALA A 23 -3.23 -23.21 -42.71
N GLY A 24 -2.06 -22.54 -42.69
CA GLY A 24 -1.41 -22.06 -41.46
C GLY A 24 -0.44 -23.04 -40.80
N PHE A 25 0.00 -24.09 -41.53
CA PHE A 25 1.05 -24.98 -41.04
C PHE A 25 2.42 -24.51 -41.54
N GLU A 26 3.41 -24.52 -40.68
CA GLU A 26 4.81 -24.42 -41.09
C GLU A 26 5.27 -25.80 -41.63
N THR A 27 5.80 -25.84 -42.84
CA THR A 27 6.13 -27.09 -43.54
C THR A 27 7.61 -27.18 -43.82
N TYR A 28 8.25 -28.32 -43.44
CA TYR A 28 9.68 -28.52 -43.61
C TYR A 28 10.00 -29.94 -44.10
N GLU A 29 10.93 -30.03 -45.08
CA GLU A 29 11.59 -31.27 -45.43
C GLU A 29 12.76 -31.50 -44.46
N VAL A 30 12.80 -32.65 -43.80
CA VAL A 30 13.77 -32.95 -42.74
C VAL A 30 14.44 -34.29 -42.92
N GLU A 31 15.65 -34.42 -42.39
CA GLU A 31 16.33 -35.70 -42.16
C GLU A 31 16.14 -36.04 -40.68
N PHE A 32 15.38 -37.09 -40.35
CA PHE A 32 14.95 -37.37 -38.97
C PHE A 32 16.09 -37.70 -38.01
N ASP A 33 17.16 -38.40 -38.51
CA ASP A 33 18.36 -38.65 -37.73
C ASP A 33 19.05 -37.35 -37.32
N ARG A 34 19.17 -36.41 -38.25
CA ARG A 34 19.73 -35.10 -37.98
C ARG A 34 18.84 -34.26 -37.06
N LEU A 35 17.54 -34.27 -37.28
CA LEU A 35 16.59 -33.56 -36.44
C LEU A 35 16.65 -34.07 -34.98
N ARG A 36 16.74 -35.38 -34.79
CA ARG A 36 16.93 -35.99 -33.46
C ARG A 36 18.22 -35.48 -32.78
N ASP A 37 19.32 -35.48 -33.53
CA ASP A 37 20.65 -35.09 -33.00
C ASP A 37 20.74 -33.57 -32.72
N GLU A 38 19.97 -32.74 -33.41
CA GLU A 38 19.87 -31.28 -33.21
C GLU A 38 18.89 -30.86 -32.08
N GLY A 39 18.31 -31.79 -31.33
CA GLY A 39 17.43 -31.51 -30.19
C GLY A 39 15.94 -31.80 -30.45
N GLY A 40 15.61 -32.55 -31.50
CA GLY A 40 14.26 -32.97 -31.87
C GLY A 40 13.39 -31.79 -32.30
N LEU A 41 12.10 -31.83 -31.96
CA LEU A 41 11.15 -30.78 -32.34
C LEU A 41 11.47 -29.42 -31.71
N ALA A 42 12.20 -29.38 -30.62
CA ALA A 42 12.64 -28.14 -29.98
C ALA A 42 13.58 -27.29 -30.85
N ALA A 43 14.20 -27.88 -31.89
CA ALA A 43 15.02 -27.14 -32.87
C ALA A 43 14.22 -26.09 -33.65
N PHE A 44 12.90 -26.20 -33.72
CA PHE A 44 11.99 -25.25 -34.40
C PHE A 44 11.47 -24.14 -33.43
N GLY A 45 11.95 -24.05 -32.20
CA GLY A 45 11.48 -23.12 -31.18
C GLY A 45 10.48 -23.75 -30.22
N GLU A 46 9.41 -23.01 -29.82
CA GLU A 46 8.35 -23.62 -29.01
C GLU A 46 7.55 -24.62 -29.83
N PRO A 47 7.63 -25.92 -29.52
CA PRO A 47 6.99 -26.95 -30.34
C PRO A 47 5.47 -26.87 -30.25
N GLY A 48 4.82 -26.76 -31.37
CA GLY A 48 3.36 -26.86 -31.55
C GLY A 48 2.91 -28.25 -31.99
N PRO A 49 1.59 -28.45 -32.19
CA PRO A 49 1.06 -29.69 -32.74
C PRO A 49 1.71 -30.04 -34.08
N THR A 50 2.35 -31.19 -34.13
CA THR A 50 3.22 -31.59 -35.25
C THR A 50 2.70 -32.84 -35.93
N ILE A 51 2.67 -32.85 -37.25
CA ILE A 51 2.41 -34.03 -38.06
C ILE A 51 3.72 -34.47 -38.71
N LEU A 52 4.14 -35.70 -38.47
CA LEU A 52 5.32 -36.29 -39.08
C LEU A 52 4.93 -37.17 -40.30
N VAL A 53 5.75 -37.14 -41.32
CA VAL A 53 5.54 -37.97 -42.53
C VAL A 53 6.83 -38.68 -42.89
N GLY A 54 6.81 -40.01 -42.90
CA GLY A 54 7.96 -40.83 -43.22
C GLY A 54 7.66 -42.34 -43.22
N ASP A 55 8.68 -43.15 -43.46
CA ASP A 55 8.55 -44.61 -43.32
C ASP A 55 8.38 -44.98 -41.82
N PRO A 56 7.27 -45.61 -41.42
CA PRO A 56 7.07 -46.02 -40.03
C PRO A 56 8.13 -46.99 -39.49
N ARG A 57 8.94 -47.56 -40.35
CA ARG A 57 10.06 -48.46 -40.00
C ARG A 57 11.36 -47.71 -39.70
N ASP A 58 11.38 -46.39 -39.92
CA ASP A 58 12.52 -45.56 -39.60
C ASP A 58 12.64 -45.43 -38.07
N PRO A 59 13.76 -45.88 -37.49
CA PRO A 59 13.92 -45.83 -36.04
C PRO A 59 13.98 -44.40 -35.47
N ASP A 60 14.45 -43.43 -36.25
CA ASP A 60 14.55 -42.02 -35.82
C ASP A 60 13.18 -41.35 -35.86
N LEU A 61 12.35 -41.68 -36.85
CA LEU A 61 10.95 -41.28 -36.87
C LEU A 61 10.17 -41.87 -35.70
N ALA A 62 10.43 -43.13 -35.33
CA ALA A 62 9.78 -43.76 -34.20
C ALA A 62 10.12 -43.07 -32.87
N ILE A 63 11.37 -42.62 -32.67
CA ILE A 63 11.80 -41.86 -31.51
C ILE A 63 11.10 -40.48 -31.44
N LEU A 64 11.04 -39.78 -32.58
CA LEU A 64 10.38 -38.48 -32.66
C LEU A 64 8.85 -38.59 -32.49
N ALA A 65 8.26 -39.72 -32.85
CA ALA A 65 6.84 -39.99 -32.71
C ALA A 65 6.38 -40.02 -31.22
N ASP A 66 7.28 -40.32 -30.30
CA ASP A 66 7.00 -40.32 -28.85
C ASP A 66 6.96 -38.91 -28.26
N ASP A 67 7.33 -37.87 -29.00
CA ASP A 67 7.23 -36.49 -28.52
C ASP A 67 5.75 -36.10 -28.30
N PRO A 68 5.40 -35.54 -27.15
CA PRO A 68 4.02 -35.17 -26.78
C PRO A 68 3.39 -34.13 -27.70
N HIS A 69 4.16 -33.48 -28.57
CA HIS A 69 3.67 -32.54 -29.58
C HIS A 69 3.28 -33.22 -30.89
N VAL A 70 3.67 -34.46 -31.11
CA VAL A 70 3.31 -35.20 -32.32
C VAL A 70 1.88 -35.68 -32.23
N VAL A 71 1.05 -35.20 -33.17
CA VAL A 71 -0.38 -35.51 -33.26
C VAL A 71 -0.64 -36.72 -34.12
N ALA A 72 0.17 -36.88 -35.17
CA ALA A 72 0.05 -38.01 -36.11
C ALA A 72 1.39 -38.29 -36.79
N VAL A 73 1.59 -39.57 -37.13
CA VAL A 73 2.63 -40.03 -38.04
C VAL A 73 1.94 -40.62 -39.25
N LEU A 74 2.25 -40.13 -40.44
CA LEU A 74 1.65 -40.56 -41.69
C LEU A 74 2.70 -41.24 -42.58
N ALA A 75 2.36 -42.38 -43.13
CA ALA A 75 3.20 -43.09 -44.10
C ALA A 75 2.82 -42.72 -45.54
N PRO A 76 3.80 -42.44 -46.44
CA PRO A 76 3.52 -42.32 -47.87
C PRO A 76 3.12 -43.66 -48.50
N PRO A 77 2.22 -43.69 -49.49
CA PRO A 77 1.45 -42.56 -50.01
C PRO A 77 0.38 -42.09 -48.99
N ILE A 78 0.28 -40.75 -48.82
CA ILE A 78 -0.61 -40.18 -47.81
C ILE A 78 -2.07 -40.28 -48.22
N GLU A 79 -2.86 -40.99 -47.44
CA GLU A 79 -4.30 -41.09 -47.66
C GLU A 79 -5.01 -39.79 -47.25
N ARG A 80 -5.92 -39.30 -48.09
CA ARG A 80 -6.69 -38.08 -47.86
C ARG A 80 -7.43 -38.07 -46.50
N VAL A 81 -7.99 -39.21 -46.14
CA VAL A 81 -8.75 -39.32 -44.86
C VAL A 81 -7.83 -39.16 -43.66
N SER A 82 -6.66 -39.81 -43.70
CA SER A 82 -5.65 -39.72 -42.63
C SER A 82 -5.09 -38.30 -42.50
N LEU A 83 -4.80 -37.62 -43.63
CA LEU A 83 -4.34 -36.24 -43.63
C LEU A 83 -5.39 -35.28 -43.04
N VAL A 84 -6.67 -35.42 -43.47
CA VAL A 84 -7.76 -34.58 -42.97
C VAL A 84 -7.97 -34.81 -41.47
N ALA A 85 -7.88 -36.04 -40.98
CA ALA A 85 -8.00 -36.33 -39.55
C ALA A 85 -6.83 -35.73 -38.74
N ALA A 86 -5.59 -35.91 -39.23
CA ALA A 86 -4.39 -35.36 -38.57
C ALA A 86 -4.38 -33.83 -38.54
N THR A 87 -4.69 -33.17 -39.67
CA THR A 87 -4.76 -31.69 -39.71
C THR A 87 -5.85 -31.15 -38.80
N ARG A 88 -7.03 -31.79 -38.77
CA ARG A 88 -8.11 -31.41 -37.86
C ARG A 88 -7.71 -31.54 -36.39
N ALA A 89 -7.07 -32.64 -36.02
CA ALA A 89 -6.58 -32.85 -34.66
C ALA A 89 -5.51 -31.83 -34.28
N ALA A 90 -4.52 -31.56 -35.17
CA ALA A 90 -3.49 -30.55 -34.93
C ALA A 90 -4.07 -29.15 -34.78
N THR A 91 -5.02 -28.77 -35.62
CA THR A 91 -5.69 -27.44 -35.53
C THR A 91 -6.48 -27.31 -34.23
N MET A 92 -7.19 -28.38 -33.82
CA MET A 92 -7.93 -28.36 -32.55
C MET A 92 -6.98 -28.24 -31.35
N LEU A 93 -5.88 -28.99 -31.31
CA LEU A 93 -4.89 -28.91 -30.24
C LEU A 93 -4.15 -27.56 -30.22
N ALA A 94 -3.85 -26.98 -31.37
CA ALA A 94 -3.27 -25.64 -31.45
C ALA A 94 -4.21 -24.60 -30.86
N ALA A 95 -5.49 -24.64 -31.21
CA ALA A 95 -6.51 -23.74 -30.69
C ALA A 95 -6.65 -23.88 -29.16
N GLU A 96 -6.72 -25.11 -28.64
CA GLU A 96 -6.82 -25.40 -27.21
C GLU A 96 -5.60 -24.91 -26.43
N ARG A 97 -4.38 -25.15 -26.95
CA ARG A 97 -3.14 -24.64 -26.32
C ARG A 97 -3.08 -23.11 -26.31
N THR A 98 -3.40 -22.48 -27.46
CA THR A 98 -3.44 -21.00 -27.53
C THR A 98 -4.41 -20.43 -26.52
N GLN A 99 -5.60 -21.01 -26.42
CA GLN A 99 -6.61 -20.60 -25.44
C GLN A 99 -6.13 -20.77 -24.01
N THR A 100 -5.55 -21.94 -23.66
CA THR A 100 -5.02 -22.19 -22.33
C THR A 100 -3.92 -21.18 -21.97
N THR A 101 -3.00 -20.91 -22.90
CA THR A 101 -1.93 -19.93 -22.69
C THR A 101 -2.50 -18.52 -22.49
N THR A 102 -3.49 -18.13 -23.28
CA THR A 102 -4.15 -16.83 -23.13
C THR A 102 -4.87 -16.71 -21.79
N LEU A 103 -5.63 -17.72 -21.38
CA LEU A 103 -6.28 -17.73 -20.07
C LEU A 103 -5.28 -17.65 -18.91
N LEU A 104 -4.14 -18.34 -18.99
CA LEU A 104 -3.08 -18.27 -17.99
C LEU A 104 -2.44 -16.88 -17.94
N ASN A 105 -2.19 -16.25 -19.07
CA ASN A 105 -1.65 -14.89 -19.13
C ASN A 105 -2.63 -13.86 -18.55
N VAL A 106 -3.91 -13.97 -18.90
CA VAL A 106 -4.97 -13.12 -18.33
C VAL A 106 -5.08 -13.34 -16.82
N SER A 107 -5.10 -14.59 -16.36
CA SER A 107 -5.15 -14.92 -14.93
C SER A 107 -3.97 -14.33 -14.17
N ARG A 108 -2.75 -14.40 -14.74
CA ARG A 108 -1.55 -13.80 -14.14
C ARG A 108 -1.66 -12.27 -14.07
N SER A 109 -2.09 -11.63 -15.16
CA SER A 109 -2.29 -10.18 -15.22
C SER A 109 -3.30 -9.71 -14.19
N LEU A 110 -4.48 -10.35 -14.10
CA LEU A 110 -5.50 -10.01 -13.11
C LEU A 110 -5.02 -10.22 -11.66
N SER A 111 -4.25 -11.28 -11.41
CA SER A 111 -3.74 -11.57 -10.06
C SER A 111 -2.63 -10.63 -9.60
N SER A 112 -1.93 -9.96 -10.53
CA SER A 112 -0.84 -9.01 -10.22
C SER A 112 -1.33 -7.58 -10.04
N GLU A 113 -2.53 -7.23 -10.55
CA GLU A 113 -3.09 -5.89 -10.44
C GLU A 113 -3.64 -5.64 -9.03
N ARG A 114 -3.25 -4.53 -8.43
CA ARG A 114 -3.65 -4.14 -7.08
C ARG A 114 -4.60 -2.96 -7.05
N ASP A 115 -4.61 -2.16 -8.12
CA ASP A 115 -5.54 -1.05 -8.26
C ASP A 115 -6.91 -1.57 -8.69
N LEU A 116 -7.89 -1.50 -7.79
CA LEU A 116 -9.22 -2.07 -8.02
C LEU A 116 -9.90 -1.50 -9.28
N PRO A 117 -9.92 -0.18 -9.55
CA PRO A 117 -10.47 0.38 -10.78
C PRO A 117 -9.80 -0.14 -12.06
N THR A 118 -8.49 -0.31 -12.06
CA THR A 118 -7.73 -0.85 -13.19
C THR A 118 -8.03 -2.32 -13.39
N LEU A 119 -8.10 -3.10 -12.31
CA LEU A 119 -8.50 -4.51 -12.32
C LEU A 119 -9.92 -4.68 -12.91
N GLU A 120 -10.89 -3.90 -12.46
CA GLU A 120 -12.27 -3.94 -12.91
C GLU A 120 -12.39 -3.68 -14.43
N ARG A 121 -11.67 -2.69 -14.96
CA ARG A 121 -11.59 -2.43 -16.42
C ARG A 121 -10.94 -3.58 -17.18
N SER A 122 -9.82 -4.09 -16.67
CA SER A 122 -9.08 -5.20 -17.29
C SER A 122 -9.93 -6.47 -17.38
N ILE A 123 -10.75 -6.76 -16.37
CA ILE A 123 -11.67 -7.91 -16.38
C ILE A 123 -12.64 -7.82 -17.56
N VAL A 124 -13.30 -6.67 -17.74
CA VAL A 124 -14.28 -6.48 -18.83
C VAL A 124 -13.59 -6.51 -20.18
N HIS A 125 -12.42 -5.88 -20.32
CA HIS A 125 -11.65 -5.87 -21.54
C HIS A 125 -11.27 -7.29 -21.98
N ASN A 126 -10.64 -8.06 -21.08
CA ASN A 126 -10.23 -9.43 -21.37
C ASN A 126 -11.44 -10.35 -21.67
N ALA A 127 -12.57 -10.17 -20.96
CA ALA A 127 -13.78 -10.94 -21.23
C ALA A 127 -14.31 -10.70 -22.64
N ARG A 128 -14.29 -9.46 -23.09
CA ARG A 128 -14.71 -9.06 -24.45
C ARG A 128 -13.76 -9.56 -25.51
N GLU A 129 -12.45 -9.41 -25.29
CA GLU A 129 -11.41 -9.86 -26.24
C GLU A 129 -11.47 -11.38 -26.45
N LEU A 130 -11.55 -12.17 -25.36
CA LEU A 130 -11.59 -13.63 -25.41
C LEU A 130 -12.84 -14.18 -26.10
N THR A 131 -13.96 -13.47 -26.04
CA THR A 131 -15.24 -13.92 -26.61
C THR A 131 -15.61 -13.22 -27.92
N GLY A 132 -14.83 -12.20 -28.31
CA GLY A 132 -15.16 -11.34 -29.44
C GLY A 132 -16.38 -10.42 -29.18
N ALA A 133 -16.77 -10.17 -27.94
CA ALA A 133 -17.91 -9.34 -27.60
C ALA A 133 -17.66 -7.86 -27.93
N ASP A 134 -18.71 -7.18 -28.43
CA ASP A 134 -18.66 -5.75 -28.75
C ASP A 134 -18.76 -4.87 -27.51
N ALA A 135 -19.63 -5.23 -26.57
CA ALA A 135 -19.77 -4.53 -25.32
C ALA A 135 -19.74 -5.47 -24.12
N GLY A 136 -19.34 -4.94 -22.98
CA GLY A 136 -19.29 -5.69 -21.73
C GLY A 136 -19.52 -4.81 -20.51
N SER A 137 -20.06 -5.40 -19.45
CA SER A 137 -20.35 -4.75 -18.18
C SER A 137 -20.02 -5.65 -17.00
N LEU A 138 -19.53 -5.01 -15.94
CA LEU A 138 -19.22 -5.65 -14.65
C LEU A 138 -20.18 -5.14 -13.59
N TYR A 139 -20.72 -6.06 -12.81
CA TYR A 139 -21.59 -5.78 -11.68
C TYR A 139 -21.06 -6.49 -10.44
N LEU A 140 -21.04 -5.81 -9.30
CA LEU A 140 -20.60 -6.38 -8.02
C LEU A 140 -21.71 -6.29 -6.97
N ILE A 141 -21.85 -7.32 -6.14
CA ILE A 141 -22.75 -7.29 -4.99
C ILE A 141 -22.03 -6.57 -3.86
N GLU A 142 -22.67 -5.54 -3.32
CA GLU A 142 -22.21 -4.77 -2.18
C GLU A 142 -23.29 -4.66 -1.12
N GLU A 143 -22.89 -4.53 0.13
CA GLU A 143 -23.79 -4.38 1.26
C GLU A 143 -23.62 -2.98 1.85
N VAL A 144 -24.71 -2.20 1.83
CA VAL A 144 -24.77 -0.85 2.40
C VAL A 144 -25.88 -0.86 3.44
N ASP A 145 -25.58 -0.48 4.66
CA ASP A 145 -26.52 -0.45 5.81
C ASP A 145 -27.29 -1.77 6.03
N GLY A 146 -26.61 -2.92 5.79
CA GLY A 146 -27.21 -4.25 5.95
C GLY A 146 -28.09 -4.70 4.78
N VAL A 147 -28.20 -3.92 3.72
CA VAL A 147 -28.97 -4.24 2.50
C VAL A 147 -28.01 -4.51 1.34
N LYS A 148 -28.21 -5.65 0.67
CA LYS A 148 -27.42 -6.01 -0.51
C LYS A 148 -27.96 -5.31 -1.76
N HIS A 149 -27.07 -4.68 -2.50
CA HIS A 149 -27.30 -4.00 -3.77
C HIS A 149 -26.40 -4.58 -4.85
N LEU A 150 -26.79 -4.40 -6.10
CA LEU A 150 -25.96 -4.70 -7.25
C LEU A 150 -25.33 -3.40 -7.75
N ARG A 151 -24.03 -3.19 -7.54
CA ARG A 151 -23.33 -2.00 -8.04
C ARG A 151 -22.91 -2.22 -9.48
N PHE A 152 -23.33 -1.37 -10.39
CA PHE A 152 -22.83 -1.28 -11.73
C PHE A 152 -21.47 -0.58 -11.72
N VAL A 153 -20.44 -1.29 -12.16
CA VAL A 153 -19.03 -0.89 -11.95
C VAL A 153 -18.40 -0.34 -13.21
N VAL A 154 -18.42 -1.13 -14.28
CA VAL A 154 -17.75 -0.80 -15.54
C VAL A 154 -18.65 -1.12 -16.71
N ALA A 155 -18.64 -0.27 -17.75
CA ALA A 155 -19.10 -0.61 -19.08
C ALA A 155 -18.05 -0.23 -20.12
N GLN A 156 -17.94 -1.05 -21.15
CA GLN A 156 -17.07 -0.86 -22.31
C GLN A 156 -17.84 -1.18 -23.58
N THR A 157 -17.59 -0.41 -24.66
CA THR A 157 -18.23 -0.61 -25.97
C THR A 157 -17.23 -0.32 -27.09
N GLY A 158 -17.13 -1.23 -28.06
CA GLY A 158 -16.17 -1.12 -29.16
C GLY A 158 -14.71 -1.46 -28.75
N PRO A 159 -13.82 -1.72 -29.69
CA PRO A 159 -12.50 -2.26 -29.42
C PRO A 159 -11.54 -1.28 -28.74
N THR A 160 -11.77 0.02 -28.84
CA THR A 160 -10.87 1.08 -28.32
C THR A 160 -11.35 1.74 -27.02
N ASP A 161 -12.51 1.30 -26.49
CA ASP A 161 -13.06 1.87 -25.24
C ASP A 161 -12.29 1.34 -24.01
N GLU A 162 -11.61 2.25 -23.32
CA GLU A 162 -10.87 1.94 -22.06
C GLU A 162 -11.80 1.64 -20.87
N GLY A 163 -13.10 1.88 -21.01
CA GLY A 163 -14.12 1.62 -20.02
C GLY A 163 -14.45 2.82 -19.12
N THR A 164 -15.73 3.08 -19.04
CA THR A 164 -16.29 4.08 -18.11
C THR A 164 -16.59 3.40 -16.79
N LEU A 165 -16.06 3.95 -15.69
CA LEU A 165 -16.40 3.55 -14.33
C LEU A 165 -17.73 4.20 -13.93
N PHE A 166 -18.63 3.38 -13.41
CA PHE A 166 -19.91 3.80 -12.86
C PHE A 166 -19.95 3.51 -11.37
N ASN A 167 -20.68 4.31 -10.63
CA ASN A 167 -20.99 4.04 -9.23
C ASN A 167 -22.51 4.14 -9.04
N ARG A 168 -23.23 3.28 -9.78
CA ARG A 168 -24.70 3.26 -9.75
C ARG A 168 -25.19 2.02 -9.03
N GLU A 169 -25.92 2.22 -7.97
CA GLU A 169 -26.62 1.16 -7.25
C GLU A 169 -27.88 0.73 -7.99
N LEU A 170 -28.05 -0.56 -8.14
CA LEU A 170 -29.23 -1.20 -8.71
C LEU A 170 -29.81 -2.16 -7.67
N PRO A 171 -31.13 -2.37 -7.66
CA PRO A 171 -31.72 -3.39 -6.78
C PRO A 171 -31.18 -4.77 -7.09
N LEU A 172 -30.78 -5.53 -6.07
CA LEU A 172 -30.42 -6.94 -6.21
C LEU A 172 -31.70 -7.77 -6.28
N ASN A 173 -32.19 -7.99 -7.48
CA ASN A 173 -33.38 -8.78 -7.76
C ASN A 173 -33.27 -9.48 -9.13
N THR A 174 -34.25 -10.29 -9.47
CA THR A 174 -34.25 -11.10 -10.70
C THR A 174 -34.81 -10.35 -11.92
N ASN A 175 -35.20 -9.09 -11.80
CA ASN A 175 -35.89 -8.36 -12.89
C ASN A 175 -34.97 -7.99 -14.07
N SER A 176 -33.67 -7.83 -13.83
CA SER A 176 -32.67 -7.59 -14.87
C SER A 176 -31.82 -8.85 -15.14
N ILE A 177 -31.23 -8.96 -16.32
CA ILE A 177 -30.34 -10.07 -16.70
C ILE A 177 -29.19 -10.23 -15.71
N ALA A 178 -28.44 -9.15 -15.43
CA ALA A 178 -27.34 -9.18 -14.48
C ALA A 178 -27.81 -9.47 -13.05
N GLY A 179 -28.96 -8.92 -12.64
CA GLY A 179 -29.56 -9.19 -11.33
C GLY A 179 -30.00 -10.63 -11.17
N TYR A 180 -30.63 -11.21 -12.19
CA TYR A 180 -31.00 -12.64 -12.18
C TYR A 180 -29.77 -13.54 -11.96
N VAL A 181 -28.71 -13.33 -12.75
CA VAL A 181 -27.44 -14.08 -12.63
C VAL A 181 -26.81 -13.88 -11.25
N ALA A 182 -26.84 -12.67 -10.72
CA ALA A 182 -26.28 -12.37 -9.41
C ALA A 182 -27.04 -13.05 -8.27
N VAL A 183 -28.38 -13.16 -8.38
CA VAL A 183 -29.25 -13.76 -7.36
C VAL A 183 -29.27 -15.29 -7.45
N THR A 184 -29.44 -15.84 -8.65
CA THR A 184 -29.58 -17.30 -8.86
C THR A 184 -28.24 -18.00 -8.97
N GLY A 185 -27.23 -17.30 -9.47
CA GLY A 185 -25.94 -17.87 -9.83
C GLY A 185 -25.98 -18.72 -11.09
N GLU A 186 -27.01 -18.62 -11.90
CA GLU A 186 -27.17 -19.34 -13.17
C GLU A 186 -26.65 -18.48 -14.33
N SER A 187 -25.81 -19.05 -15.19
CA SER A 187 -25.38 -18.39 -16.43
C SER A 187 -26.48 -18.36 -17.46
N ILE A 188 -26.64 -17.25 -18.17
CA ILE A 188 -27.65 -17.03 -19.20
C ILE A 188 -26.99 -16.75 -20.54
N THR A 189 -27.52 -17.33 -21.60
CA THR A 189 -27.19 -17.01 -22.98
C THR A 189 -28.48 -16.65 -23.73
N ILE A 190 -28.47 -15.53 -24.45
CA ILE A 190 -29.62 -14.98 -25.20
C ILE A 190 -29.17 -14.73 -26.64
N ASP A 191 -29.85 -15.35 -27.60
CA ASP A 191 -29.52 -15.22 -29.01
C ASP A 191 -29.94 -13.88 -29.59
N ASP A 192 -31.12 -13.38 -29.17
CA ASP A 192 -31.62 -12.05 -29.52
C ASP A 192 -32.39 -11.43 -28.34
N ALA A 193 -31.83 -10.38 -27.74
CA ALA A 193 -32.42 -9.70 -26.59
C ALA A 193 -33.79 -9.02 -26.89
N TYR A 194 -34.05 -8.70 -28.15
CA TYR A 194 -35.33 -8.11 -28.56
C TYR A 194 -36.45 -9.16 -28.76
N GLN A 195 -36.09 -10.44 -28.83
CA GLN A 195 -37.00 -11.56 -28.94
C GLN A 195 -37.30 -12.24 -27.58
N LEU A 196 -36.81 -11.67 -26.47
CA LEU A 196 -37.19 -12.12 -25.14
C LEU A 196 -38.70 -11.95 -24.95
N ASP A 197 -39.40 -13.07 -24.77
CA ASP A 197 -40.80 -13.11 -24.45
C ASP A 197 -41.08 -12.87 -22.96
N GLY A 198 -42.33 -12.66 -22.60
CA GLY A 198 -42.73 -12.44 -21.19
C GLY A 198 -42.66 -13.68 -20.30
N GLY A 199 -42.12 -14.81 -20.77
CA GLY A 199 -41.99 -16.05 -20.01
C GLY A 199 -40.73 -16.14 -19.17
N HIS A 200 -39.76 -15.21 -19.34
CA HIS A 200 -38.54 -15.17 -18.58
C HIS A 200 -38.69 -14.39 -17.28
N PRO A 201 -37.99 -14.77 -16.19
CA PRO A 201 -38.02 -14.04 -14.92
C PRO A 201 -37.29 -12.69 -14.97
N TYR A 202 -36.61 -12.36 -16.05
CA TYR A 202 -35.85 -11.13 -16.29
C TYR A 202 -36.31 -10.44 -17.58
N THR A 203 -36.04 -9.15 -17.66
CA THR A 203 -36.36 -8.31 -18.83
C THR A 203 -35.13 -7.61 -19.38
N PHE A 204 -35.17 -7.32 -20.68
CA PHE A 204 -34.14 -6.50 -21.32
C PHE A 204 -34.63 -5.05 -21.42
N ASN A 205 -33.83 -4.11 -20.90
CA ASN A 205 -34.11 -2.69 -20.98
C ASN A 205 -33.48 -2.07 -22.23
N ARG A 206 -34.33 -1.59 -23.16
CA ARG A 206 -33.93 -1.01 -24.45
C ARG A 206 -33.47 0.47 -24.35
N SER A 207 -33.59 1.12 -23.20
CA SER A 207 -33.33 2.56 -23.07
C SER A 207 -31.90 2.97 -23.47
N PHE A 208 -30.93 2.11 -23.22
CA PHE A 208 -29.55 2.34 -23.66
C PHE A 208 -29.44 2.31 -25.19
N ASP A 209 -30.00 1.30 -25.83
CA ASP A 209 -29.99 1.12 -27.27
C ASP A 209 -30.67 2.31 -27.98
N GLU A 210 -31.84 2.73 -27.48
CA GLU A 210 -32.59 3.86 -28.02
C GLU A 210 -31.82 5.19 -27.88
N SER A 211 -31.13 5.38 -26.77
CA SER A 211 -30.37 6.61 -26.50
C SER A 211 -29.06 6.70 -27.28
N ASN A 212 -28.48 5.56 -27.65
CA ASN A 212 -27.13 5.50 -28.26
C ASN A 212 -27.15 4.98 -29.71
N ASN A 213 -28.31 4.81 -30.32
CA ASN A 213 -28.46 4.19 -31.65
C ASN A 213 -27.74 2.84 -31.73
N TYR A 214 -27.79 2.08 -30.65
CA TYR A 214 -27.16 0.77 -30.50
C TYR A 214 -28.20 -0.35 -30.66
N ARG A 215 -27.76 -1.55 -30.99
CA ARG A 215 -28.61 -2.74 -31.11
C ARG A 215 -27.99 -3.88 -30.32
N SER A 216 -28.49 -4.14 -29.14
CA SER A 216 -28.13 -5.33 -28.38
C SER A 216 -28.84 -6.55 -28.95
N LYS A 217 -28.08 -7.45 -29.56
CA LYS A 217 -28.62 -8.69 -30.17
C LYS A 217 -28.30 -9.89 -29.27
N SER A 218 -27.12 -10.48 -29.43
CA SER A 218 -26.72 -11.61 -28.57
C SER A 218 -26.18 -11.14 -27.24
N MET A 219 -26.50 -11.87 -26.17
CA MET A 219 -26.04 -11.57 -24.82
C MET A 219 -25.63 -12.83 -24.09
N ILE A 220 -24.62 -12.72 -23.24
CA ILE A 220 -24.25 -13.73 -22.25
C ILE A 220 -24.00 -13.04 -20.92
N ALA A 221 -24.47 -13.64 -19.84
CA ALA A 221 -24.20 -13.19 -18.51
C ALA A 221 -23.83 -14.38 -17.61
N VAL A 222 -22.74 -14.25 -16.84
CA VAL A 222 -22.23 -15.30 -15.98
C VAL A 222 -22.00 -14.78 -14.57
N PRO A 223 -22.19 -15.62 -13.52
CA PRO A 223 -21.92 -15.25 -12.14
C PRO A 223 -20.41 -15.24 -11.86
N MET A 224 -19.98 -14.29 -11.06
CA MET A 224 -18.66 -14.26 -10.48
C MET A 224 -18.71 -14.95 -9.11
N ARG A 225 -18.08 -16.12 -8.99
CA ARG A 225 -18.06 -16.91 -7.77
C ARG A 225 -16.69 -16.87 -7.11
N ASN A 226 -16.68 -16.59 -5.82
CA ASN A 226 -15.45 -16.70 -5.04
C ASN A 226 -15.11 -18.17 -4.70
N LEU A 227 -13.98 -18.40 -4.04
CA LEU A 227 -13.50 -19.74 -3.65
C LEU A 227 -14.49 -20.52 -2.74
N ARG A 228 -15.43 -19.83 -2.09
CA ARG A 228 -16.48 -20.45 -1.26
C ARG A 228 -17.74 -20.77 -2.07
N GLY A 229 -17.75 -20.53 -3.37
CA GLY A 229 -18.92 -20.70 -4.24
C GLY A 229 -19.98 -19.59 -4.11
N ILE A 230 -19.69 -18.53 -3.34
CA ILE A 230 -20.60 -17.39 -3.16
C ILE A 230 -20.52 -16.50 -4.39
N VAL A 231 -21.68 -16.09 -4.90
CA VAL A 231 -21.74 -15.10 -5.99
C VAL A 231 -21.44 -13.72 -5.42
N ILE A 232 -20.39 -13.07 -5.95
CA ILE A 232 -19.98 -11.72 -5.58
C ILE A 232 -20.30 -10.68 -6.64
N GLY A 233 -20.81 -11.10 -7.81
CA GLY A 233 -21.14 -10.23 -8.93
C GLY A 233 -21.52 -10.98 -10.18
N ALA A 234 -21.60 -10.25 -11.30
CA ALA A 234 -21.88 -10.81 -12.62
C ALA A 234 -21.08 -10.06 -13.70
N ILE A 235 -20.68 -10.79 -14.74
CA ILE A 235 -20.15 -10.22 -16.00
C ILE A 235 -21.22 -10.43 -17.07
N GLN A 236 -21.55 -9.37 -17.79
CA GLN A 236 -22.49 -9.42 -18.90
C GLN A 236 -21.79 -8.91 -20.16
N LEU A 237 -21.86 -9.69 -21.24
CA LEU A 237 -21.30 -9.34 -22.54
C LEU A 237 -22.42 -9.27 -23.58
N ILE A 238 -22.21 -8.42 -24.59
CA ILE A 238 -23.20 -8.10 -25.60
C ILE A 238 -22.55 -8.16 -26.99
N ASN A 239 -23.27 -8.72 -27.97
CA ASN A 239 -22.93 -8.70 -29.40
C ASN A 239 -21.60 -9.42 -29.70
N ARG A 240 -21.63 -10.76 -29.74
CA ARG A 240 -20.51 -11.58 -30.16
C ARG A 240 -20.18 -11.34 -31.63
N LYS A 241 -18.96 -10.93 -31.92
CA LYS A 241 -18.43 -10.70 -33.29
C LYS A 241 -17.52 -11.85 -33.72
N PRO A 242 -17.33 -12.04 -35.04
CA PRO A 242 -16.33 -13.01 -35.55
C PRO A 242 -14.89 -12.69 -35.16
N ALA A 243 -14.56 -11.40 -34.95
CA ALA A 243 -13.27 -10.92 -34.44
C ALA A 243 -13.48 -9.68 -33.58
N PHE A 244 -12.66 -9.51 -32.55
CA PHE A 244 -12.80 -8.42 -31.57
C PHE A 244 -12.64 -7.03 -32.20
N GLU A 245 -11.77 -6.90 -33.21
CA GLU A 245 -11.42 -5.65 -33.87
C GLU A 245 -12.55 -5.09 -34.75
N ILE A 246 -13.56 -5.88 -35.06
CA ILE A 246 -14.71 -5.41 -35.86
C ILE A 246 -15.47 -4.34 -35.08
N VAL A 247 -15.68 -3.19 -35.71
CA VAL A 247 -16.48 -2.10 -35.18
C VAL A 247 -17.91 -2.19 -35.70
N LEU A 248 -18.90 -2.12 -34.81
CA LEU A 248 -20.31 -2.09 -35.16
C LEU A 248 -20.79 -0.63 -35.15
N GLU A 249 -20.91 -0.03 -36.32
CA GLU A 249 -21.28 1.39 -36.47
C GLU A 249 -22.80 1.61 -36.53
N THR A 250 -23.55 0.59 -36.95
CA THR A 250 -25.01 0.72 -37.15
C THR A 250 -25.77 -0.51 -36.68
N PRO A 251 -27.05 -0.36 -36.28
CA PRO A 251 -27.91 -1.50 -35.97
C PRO A 251 -28.04 -2.52 -37.10
N ALA A 252 -27.96 -2.09 -38.36
CA ALA A 252 -28.02 -2.99 -39.53
C ALA A 252 -26.77 -3.88 -39.63
N GLN A 253 -25.59 -3.35 -39.30
CA GLN A 253 -24.37 -4.17 -39.21
C GLN A 253 -24.48 -5.20 -38.09
N THR A 254 -25.03 -4.80 -36.93
CA THR A 254 -25.26 -5.73 -35.81
C THR A 254 -26.12 -6.91 -36.24
N GLU A 255 -27.20 -6.69 -37.01
CA GLU A 255 -28.05 -7.77 -37.49
C GLU A 255 -27.32 -8.77 -38.40
N SER A 256 -26.40 -8.29 -39.22
CA SER A 256 -25.68 -9.14 -40.20
C SER A 256 -24.41 -9.80 -39.65
N VAL A 257 -23.69 -9.14 -38.74
CA VAL A 257 -22.37 -9.55 -38.24
C VAL A 257 -22.46 -10.36 -36.95
N VAL A 258 -23.33 -9.94 -36.01
CA VAL A 258 -23.42 -10.54 -34.69
C VAL A 258 -23.98 -11.96 -34.71
N ARG A 259 -23.30 -12.85 -34.00
CA ARG A 259 -23.63 -14.26 -33.81
C ARG A 259 -24.04 -14.53 -32.36
N PRO A 260 -24.82 -15.59 -32.09
CA PRO A 260 -25.05 -16.06 -30.72
C PRO A 260 -23.72 -16.46 -30.04
N PHE A 261 -23.67 -16.30 -28.74
CA PHE A 261 -22.62 -16.90 -27.91
C PHE A 261 -22.83 -18.41 -27.85
N ASP A 262 -21.76 -19.18 -27.97
CA ASP A 262 -21.83 -20.62 -27.91
C ASP A 262 -21.38 -21.19 -26.56
N LEU A 263 -21.38 -22.53 -26.44
CA LEU A 263 -20.97 -23.21 -25.21
C LEU A 263 -19.50 -22.99 -24.86
N HIS A 264 -18.67 -22.77 -25.87
CA HIS A 264 -17.25 -22.47 -25.70
C HIS A 264 -17.07 -21.08 -25.09
N ASP A 265 -17.71 -20.04 -25.66
CA ASP A 265 -17.71 -18.68 -25.11
C ASP A 265 -18.16 -18.67 -23.65
N ARG A 266 -19.21 -19.44 -23.33
CA ARG A 266 -19.70 -19.60 -21.97
C ARG A 266 -18.66 -20.18 -21.04
N SER A 267 -18.01 -21.28 -21.42
CA SER A 267 -16.98 -21.93 -20.60
C SER A 267 -15.78 -21.03 -20.34
N VAL A 268 -15.33 -20.28 -21.35
CA VAL A 268 -14.24 -19.30 -21.25
C VAL A 268 -14.62 -18.17 -20.31
N LEU A 269 -15.82 -17.62 -20.47
CA LEU A 269 -16.27 -16.51 -19.63
C LEU A 269 -16.52 -16.93 -18.18
N GLU A 270 -17.04 -18.12 -17.92
CA GLU A 270 -17.19 -18.68 -16.56
C GLU A 270 -15.84 -18.88 -15.87
N ALA A 271 -14.83 -19.39 -16.60
CA ALA A 271 -13.47 -19.53 -16.09
C ALA A 271 -12.86 -18.17 -15.73
N LEU A 272 -12.98 -17.18 -16.63
CA LEU A 272 -12.51 -15.83 -16.40
C LEU A 272 -13.25 -15.17 -15.23
N ALA A 273 -14.57 -15.31 -15.14
CA ALA A 273 -15.39 -14.75 -14.08
C ALA A 273 -14.98 -15.29 -12.69
N SER A 274 -14.61 -16.58 -12.62
CA SER A 274 -14.09 -17.18 -11.41
C SER A 274 -12.72 -16.60 -11.02
N GLN A 275 -11.80 -16.43 -11.96
CA GLN A 275 -10.51 -15.80 -11.71
C GLN A 275 -10.66 -14.32 -11.32
N ALA A 276 -11.53 -13.59 -12.01
CA ALA A 276 -11.85 -12.21 -11.71
C ALA A 276 -12.43 -12.04 -10.30
N ALA A 277 -13.30 -12.96 -9.88
CA ALA A 277 -13.87 -12.96 -8.53
C ALA A 277 -12.78 -13.08 -7.46
N ILE A 278 -11.83 -14.01 -7.65
CA ILE A 278 -10.69 -14.20 -6.74
C ILE A 278 -9.80 -12.95 -6.71
N ALA A 279 -9.49 -12.39 -7.89
CA ALA A 279 -8.64 -11.21 -7.99
C ALA A 279 -9.26 -9.98 -7.29
N ILE A 280 -10.56 -9.72 -7.50
CA ILE A 280 -11.29 -8.63 -6.83
C ILE A 280 -11.35 -8.84 -5.31
N GLU A 281 -11.65 -10.07 -4.85
CA GLU A 281 -11.68 -10.38 -3.43
C GLU A 281 -10.31 -10.15 -2.78
N ASN A 282 -9.24 -10.58 -3.43
CA ASN A 282 -7.87 -10.35 -2.96
C ASN A 282 -7.52 -8.85 -2.91
N ALA A 283 -7.83 -8.08 -3.96
CA ALA A 283 -7.61 -6.64 -3.98
C ALA A 283 -8.37 -5.93 -2.85
N ARG A 284 -9.65 -6.27 -2.63
CA ARG A 284 -10.48 -5.75 -1.52
C ARG A 284 -9.94 -6.15 -0.14
N LEU A 285 -9.43 -7.37 0.01
CA LEU A 285 -8.82 -7.82 1.27
C LEU A 285 -7.55 -7.02 1.57
N VAL A 286 -6.69 -6.81 0.58
CA VAL A 286 -5.47 -5.99 0.73
C VAL A 286 -5.83 -4.56 1.12
N GLU A 287 -6.80 -3.94 0.45
CA GLU A 287 -7.28 -2.59 0.78
C GLU A 287 -7.86 -2.53 2.20
N SER A 288 -8.66 -3.54 2.60
CA SER A 288 -9.23 -3.63 3.95
C SER A 288 -8.15 -3.74 5.02
N ILE A 289 -7.11 -4.55 4.79
CA ILE A 289 -5.97 -4.70 5.70
C ILE A 289 -5.22 -3.36 5.82
N GLN A 290 -4.98 -2.66 4.71
CA GLN A 290 -4.33 -1.35 4.72
C GLN A 290 -5.15 -0.32 5.51
N ASN A 291 -6.46 -0.26 5.27
CA ASN A 291 -7.38 0.62 5.98
C ASN A 291 -7.45 0.31 7.49
N LEU A 292 -7.49 -0.98 7.85
CA LEU A 292 -7.47 -1.41 9.24
C LEU A 292 -6.17 -0.99 9.92
N PHE A 293 -5.05 -1.18 9.25
CA PHE A 293 -3.73 -0.79 9.76
C PHE A 293 -3.62 0.73 9.97
N GLU A 294 -4.08 1.54 8.99
CA GLU A 294 -4.11 3.00 9.14
C GLU A 294 -4.94 3.46 10.34
N ARG A 295 -6.13 2.86 10.52
CA ARG A 295 -7.00 3.15 11.67
C ARG A 295 -6.34 2.75 12.99
N PHE A 296 -5.64 1.61 13.00
CA PHE A 296 -4.89 1.16 14.18
C PHE A 296 -3.77 2.13 14.53
N VAL A 297 -2.97 2.59 13.56
CA VAL A 297 -1.91 3.58 13.76
C VAL A 297 -2.49 4.87 14.34
N ARG A 298 -3.55 5.42 13.73
CA ARG A 298 -4.22 6.64 14.23
C ARG A 298 -4.77 6.47 15.66
N ALA A 299 -5.36 5.32 15.96
CA ALA A 299 -5.85 5.05 17.32
C ALA A 299 -4.71 4.96 18.33
N SER A 300 -3.58 4.37 17.96
CA SER A 300 -2.37 4.26 18.76
C SER A 300 -1.76 5.64 19.06
N VAL A 301 -1.62 6.49 18.04
CA VAL A 301 -1.16 7.88 18.18
C VAL A 301 -2.07 8.64 19.16
N LYS A 302 -3.39 8.54 18.96
CA LYS A 302 -4.36 9.21 19.83
C LYS A 302 -4.28 8.76 21.29
N ALA A 303 -4.03 7.46 21.53
CA ALA A 303 -3.87 6.92 22.88
C ALA A 303 -2.64 7.52 23.59
N ILE A 304 -1.54 7.75 22.86
CA ILE A 304 -0.33 8.37 23.39
C ILE A 304 -0.56 9.85 23.68
N GLU A 305 -1.17 10.57 22.75
CA GLU A 305 -1.46 12.01 22.90
C GLU A 305 -2.42 12.30 24.05
N VAL A 306 -3.35 11.40 24.36
CA VAL A 306 -4.20 11.52 25.56
C VAL A 306 -3.35 11.46 26.84
N ARG A 307 -2.29 10.67 26.84
CA ARG A 307 -1.36 10.54 27.97
C ARG A 307 -0.39 11.73 28.06
N ASP A 308 0.15 12.16 26.92
CA ASP A 308 1.01 13.34 26.81
C ASP A 308 0.24 14.50 26.16
N ARG A 309 -0.52 15.24 26.97
CA ARG A 309 -1.32 16.38 26.48
C ARG A 309 -0.51 17.48 25.79
N SER A 310 0.81 17.47 25.95
CA SER A 310 1.70 18.44 25.29
C SER A 310 1.99 18.10 23.81
N THR A 311 1.54 16.91 23.33
CA THR A 311 1.81 16.41 21.98
C THR A 311 0.55 16.23 21.15
N GLN A 312 -0.56 16.89 21.51
CA GLN A 312 -1.80 16.76 20.74
C GLN A 312 -1.62 17.20 19.27
N GLY A 313 -1.89 16.29 18.30
CA GLY A 313 -1.68 16.53 16.89
C GLY A 313 -0.22 16.67 16.45
N HIS A 314 0.75 16.51 17.35
CA HIS A 314 2.18 16.59 17.06
C HIS A 314 2.61 15.54 16.04
N SER A 315 2.29 14.27 16.30
CA SER A 315 2.69 13.17 15.42
C SER A 315 2.13 13.32 14.01
N GLU A 316 0.90 13.82 13.87
CA GLU A 316 0.31 14.10 12.55
C GLU A 316 1.02 15.26 11.84
N ARG A 317 1.37 16.33 12.54
CA ARG A 317 2.10 17.46 11.96
C ARG A 317 3.52 17.05 11.54
N VAL A 318 4.24 16.32 12.39
CA VAL A 318 5.57 15.80 12.06
C VAL A 318 5.51 14.90 10.82
N ALA A 319 4.52 14.01 10.74
CA ALA A 319 4.33 13.14 9.57
C ALA A 319 4.05 13.94 8.29
N ALA A 320 3.17 14.96 8.35
CA ALA A 320 2.88 15.83 7.22
C ALA A 320 4.13 16.56 6.71
N LEU A 321 4.89 17.14 7.63
CA LEU A 321 6.11 17.88 7.31
C LEU A 321 7.20 16.98 6.72
N THR A 322 7.37 15.77 7.28
CA THR A 322 8.40 14.84 6.82
C THR A 322 8.07 14.26 5.44
N VAL A 323 6.81 13.88 5.20
CA VAL A 323 6.36 13.42 3.88
C VAL A 323 6.49 14.54 2.86
N ALA A 324 6.08 15.76 3.20
CA ALA A 324 6.24 16.91 2.30
C ALA A 324 7.70 17.17 1.91
N GLN A 325 8.66 16.96 2.82
CA GLN A 325 10.09 17.03 2.51
C GLN A 325 10.49 15.93 1.51
N ALA A 326 10.12 14.68 1.75
CA ALA A 326 10.44 13.56 0.86
C ALA A 326 9.83 13.75 -0.53
N GLU A 327 8.59 14.22 -0.63
CA GLU A 327 7.96 14.57 -1.90
C GLU A 327 8.63 15.78 -2.60
N ALA A 328 9.10 16.76 -1.84
CA ALA A 328 9.85 17.89 -2.40
C ALA A 328 11.19 17.43 -2.98
N VAL A 329 11.87 16.47 -2.34
CA VAL A 329 13.06 15.80 -2.90
C VAL A 329 12.73 15.14 -4.23
N ASN A 330 11.64 14.37 -4.33
CA ASN A 330 11.21 13.73 -5.60
C ASN A 330 10.93 14.72 -6.72
N ARG A 331 10.59 15.98 -6.39
CA ARG A 331 10.37 17.07 -7.37
C ARG A 331 11.62 17.89 -7.65
N THR A 332 12.76 17.55 -7.05
CA THR A 332 14.04 18.27 -7.22
C THR A 332 14.88 17.58 -8.29
N HIS A 333 15.10 18.26 -9.41
CA HIS A 333 15.82 17.72 -10.57
C HIS A 333 17.21 18.32 -10.77
N ALA A 334 17.69 19.13 -9.82
CA ALA A 334 19.00 19.77 -9.88
C ALA A 334 19.63 19.91 -8.49
N GLY A 335 20.95 19.95 -8.42
CA GLY A 335 21.72 20.08 -7.17
C GLY A 335 21.94 18.74 -6.45
N PRO A 336 22.41 18.79 -5.20
CA PRO A 336 22.84 17.58 -4.46
C PRO A 336 21.73 16.55 -4.17
N LEU A 337 20.45 16.94 -4.25
CA LEU A 337 19.31 16.06 -4.00
C LEU A 337 18.68 15.50 -5.28
N ALA A 338 19.20 15.84 -6.47
CA ALA A 338 18.62 15.47 -7.76
C ALA A 338 18.58 13.94 -8.02
N ASP A 339 19.54 13.22 -7.47
CA ASP A 339 19.66 11.76 -7.65
C ASP A 339 18.91 10.97 -6.55
N MET A 340 18.29 11.66 -5.59
CA MET A 340 17.54 11.04 -4.49
C MET A 340 16.07 10.95 -4.86
N TYR A 341 15.51 9.74 -4.71
CA TYR A 341 14.11 9.48 -4.99
C TYR A 341 13.50 8.52 -3.96
N PHE A 342 12.33 8.86 -3.45
CA PHE A 342 11.55 8.03 -2.53
C PHE A 342 10.37 7.41 -3.26
N THR A 343 10.31 6.08 -3.28
CA THR A 343 9.17 5.35 -3.83
C THR A 343 7.89 5.58 -2.99
N ALA A 344 6.73 5.20 -3.53
CA ALA A 344 5.46 5.28 -2.79
C ALA A 344 5.51 4.48 -1.48
N ASP A 345 6.19 3.33 -1.47
CA ASP A 345 6.39 2.53 -0.26
C ASP A 345 7.29 3.24 0.75
N GLN A 346 8.39 3.85 0.32
CA GLN A 346 9.27 4.62 1.20
C GLN A 346 8.60 5.88 1.77
N LEU A 347 7.73 6.55 0.99
CA LEU A 347 6.91 7.65 1.51
C LEU A 347 5.95 7.17 2.60
N ARG A 348 5.41 5.97 2.44
CA ARG A 348 4.55 5.33 3.44
C ARG A 348 5.32 4.94 4.70
N GLU A 349 6.54 4.40 4.56
CA GLU A 349 7.45 4.14 5.69
C GLU A 349 7.74 5.41 6.51
N VAL A 350 8.13 6.47 5.81
CA VAL A 350 8.40 7.78 6.42
C VAL A 350 7.18 8.29 7.19
N ARG A 351 5.99 8.17 6.59
CA ARG A 351 4.74 8.57 7.22
C ARG A 351 4.47 7.79 8.52
N TYR A 352 4.57 6.46 8.47
CA TYR A 352 4.32 5.63 9.66
C TYR A 352 5.40 5.81 10.73
N ALA A 353 6.66 5.92 10.34
CA ALA A 353 7.73 6.21 11.28
C ALA A 353 7.51 7.53 11.99
N SER A 354 7.13 8.57 11.26
CA SER A 354 6.84 9.89 11.83
C SER A 354 5.59 9.91 12.71
N LEU A 355 4.55 9.14 12.36
CA LEU A 355 3.36 9.02 13.21
C LEU A 355 3.65 8.29 14.53
N LEU A 356 4.54 7.32 14.51
CA LEU A 356 4.79 6.41 15.62
C LEU A 356 6.15 6.64 16.32
N HIS A 357 6.93 7.67 15.94
CA HIS A 357 8.27 7.91 16.48
C HIS A 357 8.28 7.97 18.01
N ASP A 358 7.26 8.56 18.58
CA ASP A 358 7.07 8.80 20.00
C ASP A 358 6.28 7.69 20.72
N PHE A 359 5.96 6.57 20.04
CA PHE A 359 5.13 5.49 20.60
C PHE A 359 5.65 4.96 21.95
N GLY A 360 6.94 4.92 22.13
CA GLY A 360 7.60 4.47 23.37
C GLY A 360 7.35 5.35 24.58
N LYS A 361 6.78 6.54 24.42
CA LYS A 361 6.34 7.38 25.56
C LYS A 361 5.34 6.66 26.47
N VAL A 362 4.65 5.64 25.95
CA VAL A 362 3.78 4.77 26.78
C VAL A 362 4.53 4.13 27.94
N ALA A 363 5.81 3.85 27.78
CA ALA A 363 6.64 3.24 28.82
C ALA A 363 7.23 4.24 29.83
N VAL A 364 7.18 5.55 29.53
CA VAL A 364 7.71 6.59 30.43
C VAL A 364 6.74 6.86 31.57
N PRO A 365 7.21 6.94 32.83
CA PRO A 365 6.35 7.25 33.99
C PRO A 365 5.68 8.64 33.87
N GLU A 366 4.40 8.72 34.23
CA GLU A 366 3.58 9.93 34.06
C GLU A 366 4.13 11.14 34.81
N TYR A 367 4.72 10.94 35.97
CA TYR A 367 5.31 12.04 36.79
C TYR A 367 6.48 12.75 36.08
N ILE A 368 7.09 12.13 35.06
CA ILE A 368 8.16 12.73 34.26
C ILE A 368 7.57 13.68 33.21
N PHE A 369 6.47 13.29 32.55
CA PHE A 369 5.83 14.12 31.51
C PHE A 369 5.24 15.41 32.05
N GLY A 370 4.54 15.31 33.19
CA GLY A 370 3.85 16.45 33.81
C GLY A 370 4.75 17.38 34.63
N LYS A 371 6.05 17.08 34.72
CA LYS A 371 6.96 17.78 35.64
C LYS A 371 7.29 19.20 35.18
N ALA A 372 6.48 20.15 35.60
CA ALA A 372 6.62 21.57 35.24
C ALA A 372 7.75 22.30 35.99
N LYS A 373 8.11 21.81 37.16
CA LYS A 373 9.07 22.43 38.10
C LYS A 373 10.20 21.45 38.41
N LYS A 374 11.29 21.96 39.02
CA LYS A 374 12.44 21.12 39.34
C LYS A 374 12.11 20.10 40.44
N LEU A 375 11.46 20.52 41.52
CA LEU A 375 11.01 19.63 42.59
C LEU A 375 9.82 18.78 42.15
N PRO A 376 9.74 17.53 42.60
CA PRO A 376 8.54 16.70 42.44
C PRO A 376 7.31 17.34 43.07
N ASP A 377 6.10 16.98 42.56
CA ASP A 377 4.83 17.49 43.07
C ASP A 377 4.70 17.28 44.60
N GLY A 378 4.19 18.30 45.30
CA GLY A 378 4.04 18.30 46.75
C GLY A 378 5.33 18.57 47.56
N ARG A 379 6.52 18.42 46.96
CA ARG A 379 7.78 18.68 47.69
C ARG A 379 7.97 20.14 48.02
N LEU A 380 7.61 21.06 47.13
CA LEU A 380 7.69 22.50 47.41
C LEU A 380 6.81 22.90 48.59
N ASP A 381 5.61 22.33 48.73
CA ASP A 381 4.72 22.58 49.83
C ASP A 381 5.33 22.08 51.16
N THR A 382 5.97 20.93 51.14
CA THR A 382 6.71 20.39 52.27
C THR A 382 7.86 21.33 52.69
N VAL A 383 8.65 21.80 51.74
CA VAL A 383 9.72 22.78 51.99
C VAL A 383 9.14 24.06 52.57
N ARG A 384 8.06 24.59 51.98
CA ARG A 384 7.37 25.79 52.47
C ARG A 384 6.90 25.64 53.93
N LEU A 385 6.29 24.50 54.26
CA LEU A 385 5.82 24.24 55.65
C LEU A 385 6.98 24.19 56.63
N ARG A 386 8.14 23.60 56.30
CA ARG A 386 9.33 23.60 57.14
C ARG A 386 9.86 25.00 57.37
N PHE A 387 9.90 25.85 56.34
CA PHE A 387 10.28 27.26 56.47
C PHE A 387 9.31 28.03 57.37
N LEU A 388 8.00 27.87 57.15
CA LEU A 388 6.97 28.53 58.02
C LEU A 388 7.10 28.10 59.44
N LEU A 389 7.36 26.83 59.74
CA LEU A 389 7.57 26.31 61.07
C LEU A 389 8.85 26.90 61.71
N ALA A 390 9.94 26.99 60.94
CA ALA A 390 11.18 27.63 61.41
C ALA A 390 10.98 29.12 61.70
N ILE A 391 10.26 29.84 60.89
CA ILE A 391 9.92 31.26 61.07
C ILE A 391 9.09 31.44 62.35
N GLU A 392 8.10 30.58 62.59
CA GLU A 392 7.26 30.64 63.78
C GLU A 392 8.05 30.31 65.04
N GLN A 393 8.97 29.38 64.98
CA GLN A 393 9.83 29.00 66.13
C GLN A 393 10.94 30.02 66.43
N CYS A 394 11.26 30.88 65.43
CA CYS A 394 12.34 31.88 65.61
C CYS A 394 11.90 33.07 66.45
N ARG A 395 12.78 33.50 67.37
CA ARG A 395 12.55 34.67 68.27
C ARG A 395 13.22 35.96 67.77
N ASP A 396 14.14 35.83 66.81
CA ASP A 396 14.90 36.95 66.25
C ASP A 396 14.19 37.46 64.98
N ASP A 397 13.81 38.73 64.95
CA ASP A 397 13.09 39.31 63.79
C ASP A 397 13.96 39.44 62.59
N ALA A 398 15.28 39.67 62.70
CA ALA A 398 16.21 39.70 61.60
C ALA A 398 16.33 38.30 60.93
N MET A 399 16.38 37.26 61.74
CA MET A 399 16.42 35.87 61.27
C MET A 399 15.10 35.46 60.61
N ARG A 400 13.95 35.92 61.15
CA ARG A 400 12.65 35.66 60.50
C ARG A 400 12.59 36.27 59.13
N GLU A 401 13.10 37.47 58.94
CA GLU A 401 13.13 38.12 57.62
C GLU A 401 14.09 37.40 56.65
N GLU A 402 15.25 36.98 57.13
CA GLU A 402 16.18 36.15 56.35
C GLU A 402 15.52 34.86 55.89
N LEU A 403 14.80 34.14 56.75
CA LEU A 403 14.11 32.92 56.39
C LEU A 403 13.01 33.14 55.33
N ARG A 404 12.30 34.27 55.36
CA ARG A 404 11.31 34.66 54.36
C ARG A 404 11.98 34.92 53.02
N GLU A 405 13.03 35.72 53.01
CA GLU A 405 13.81 35.94 51.75
C GLU A 405 14.35 34.65 51.17
N LEU A 406 14.86 33.75 52.00
CA LEU A 406 15.36 32.45 51.56
C LEU A 406 14.25 31.59 50.96
N LEU A 407 13.05 31.59 51.61
CA LEU A 407 11.90 30.85 51.07
C LEU A 407 11.51 31.36 49.68
N ASP A 408 11.44 32.68 49.49
CA ASP A 408 11.13 33.27 48.19
C ASP A 408 12.17 32.89 47.11
N LYS A 409 13.46 32.92 47.49
CA LYS A 409 14.55 32.50 46.59
C LYS A 409 14.50 31.00 46.23
N ILE A 410 14.15 30.14 47.20
CA ILE A 410 13.98 28.71 46.98
C ILE A 410 12.77 28.42 46.08
N GLN A 411 11.66 29.16 46.28
CA GLN A 411 10.50 29.06 45.38
C GLN A 411 10.88 29.47 43.94
N ALA A 412 11.62 30.57 43.80
CA ALA A 412 12.14 31.01 42.51
C ALA A 412 13.12 29.98 41.89
N ALA A 413 14.00 29.38 42.71
CA ALA A 413 14.95 28.34 42.26
C ALA A 413 14.27 27.08 41.72
N ASN A 414 13.02 26.80 42.10
CA ASN A 414 12.22 25.69 41.61
C ASN A 414 11.75 25.90 40.17
N GLU A 415 11.86 27.11 39.63
CA GLU A 415 11.52 27.39 38.23
C GLU A 415 12.57 26.81 37.27
N PRO A 416 12.17 26.19 36.15
CA PRO A 416 13.09 25.52 35.22
C PRO A 416 14.07 26.47 34.49
N ASN A 417 13.76 27.78 34.48
CA ASN A 417 14.54 28.80 33.76
C ASN A 417 15.44 29.63 34.70
N VAL A 418 15.44 29.37 35.98
CA VAL A 418 16.28 30.09 36.94
C VAL A 418 17.68 29.49 36.95
N VAL A 419 18.69 30.32 36.72
CA VAL A 419 20.09 29.90 36.65
C VAL A 419 20.58 29.50 38.04
N ALA A 420 21.25 28.35 38.15
CA ALA A 420 21.70 27.78 39.41
C ALA A 420 22.61 28.69 40.24
N ALA A 421 23.35 29.61 39.63
CA ALA A 421 24.30 30.51 40.34
C ALA A 421 23.61 31.44 41.32
N ASP A 422 22.45 32.03 40.96
CA ASP A 422 21.69 32.93 41.82
C ASP A 422 20.94 32.17 42.94
N ALA A 423 20.63 30.90 42.66
CA ALA A 423 19.94 30.01 43.59
C ALA A 423 20.91 29.34 44.59
N ASP A 424 22.16 29.09 44.20
CA ASP A 424 23.10 28.26 44.96
C ASP A 424 23.50 28.93 46.31
N ASP A 425 23.64 30.26 46.36
CA ASP A 425 23.87 30.99 47.61
C ASP A 425 22.66 30.85 48.55
N ALA A 426 21.44 31.05 48.04
CA ALA A 426 20.24 30.91 48.84
C ALA A 426 20.04 29.47 49.35
N ILE A 427 20.30 28.48 48.53
CA ILE A 427 20.27 27.05 48.86
C ILE A 427 21.32 26.76 49.97
N GLY A 428 22.57 27.22 49.77
CA GLY A 428 23.66 27.05 50.75
C GLY A 428 23.37 27.72 52.09
N ARG A 429 22.70 28.86 52.09
CA ARG A 429 22.24 29.53 53.31
C ARG A 429 21.10 28.77 54.00
N ALA A 430 20.09 28.33 53.22
CA ALA A 430 18.95 27.55 53.73
C ALA A 430 19.39 26.24 54.42
N MET A 431 20.45 25.60 53.93
CA MET A 431 21.01 24.39 54.56
C MET A 431 21.64 24.62 55.93
N ARG A 432 22.00 25.84 56.27
CA ARG A 432 22.54 26.19 57.60
C ARG A 432 21.45 26.40 58.66
N HIS A 433 20.19 26.47 58.19
CA HIS A 433 19.04 26.65 59.07
C HIS A 433 18.29 25.33 59.30
N ALA A 434 17.61 25.25 60.43
CA ALA A 434 16.87 24.07 60.81
C ALA A 434 15.57 24.46 61.51
N TYR A 435 14.63 23.55 61.57
CA TYR A 435 13.41 23.64 62.34
C TYR A 435 13.37 22.53 63.38
N HIS A 436 12.56 22.68 64.40
CA HIS A 436 12.36 21.68 65.46
C HIS A 436 11.04 20.93 65.17
N ASP A 437 11.13 19.60 65.15
CA ASP A 437 10.00 18.70 65.00
C ASP A 437 10.07 17.63 66.09
N ALA A 438 9.05 17.55 66.94
CA ALA A 438 8.98 16.59 68.05
C ALA A 438 10.23 16.57 68.97
N GLY A 439 10.93 17.69 69.09
CA GLY A 439 12.14 17.81 69.94
C GLY A 439 13.46 17.52 69.19
N GLU A 440 13.41 17.15 67.92
CA GLU A 440 14.58 16.95 67.06
C GLU A 440 14.80 18.17 66.18
N GLN A 441 16.06 18.49 65.92
CA GLN A 441 16.44 19.52 64.98
C GLN A 441 16.56 18.88 63.55
N ARG A 442 15.82 19.39 62.56
CA ARG A 442 15.77 18.91 61.20
C ARG A 442 16.14 20.02 60.22
N PRO A 443 16.82 19.68 59.08
CA PRO A 443 17.18 20.66 58.06
C PRO A 443 15.95 21.16 57.31
N LEU A 444 16.01 22.41 56.82
CA LEU A 444 14.95 22.99 55.97
C LEU A 444 14.86 22.33 54.58
N LEU A 445 16.00 21.89 54.04
CA LEU A 445 16.10 21.17 52.79
C LEU A 445 16.79 19.84 53.02
N ASP A 446 16.31 18.78 52.40
CA ASP A 446 17.00 17.47 52.33
C ASP A 446 17.92 17.37 51.09
N ASP A 447 18.75 16.33 51.06
CA ASP A 447 19.73 16.11 49.96
C ASP A 447 19.04 15.92 48.60
N ILE A 448 17.83 15.36 48.56
CA ILE A 448 17.06 15.14 47.35
C ILE A 448 16.56 16.48 46.81
N GLU A 449 15.99 17.32 47.70
CA GLU A 449 15.50 18.65 47.33
C GLU A 449 16.65 19.54 46.85
N LEU A 450 17.81 19.44 47.49
CA LEU A 450 19.03 20.09 47.07
C LEU A 450 19.45 19.73 45.67
N ALA A 451 19.48 18.42 45.36
CA ALA A 451 19.86 17.92 44.05
C ALA A 451 18.92 18.45 42.95
N TYR A 452 17.61 18.46 43.19
CA TYR A 452 16.63 18.98 42.23
C TYR A 452 16.71 20.52 42.06
N LEU A 453 16.83 21.30 43.12
CA LEU A 453 16.92 22.77 43.04
C LEU A 453 18.18 23.23 42.30
N ARG A 454 19.24 22.43 42.33
CA ARG A 454 20.52 22.68 41.62
C ARG A 454 20.52 22.28 40.15
N ILE A 455 19.43 21.73 39.60
CA ILE A 455 19.35 21.42 38.15
C ILE A 455 19.63 22.72 37.37
N PRO A 456 20.66 22.75 36.51
CA PRO A 456 21.10 23.99 35.86
C PRO A 456 20.15 24.45 34.74
N ARG A 457 19.42 23.53 34.13
CA ARG A 457 18.52 23.81 33.00
C ARG A 457 17.39 22.78 32.90
N GLY A 458 16.16 23.27 32.80
CA GLY A 458 14.97 22.42 32.72
C GLY A 458 14.49 21.96 34.09
N SER A 459 13.52 21.04 34.09
CA SER A 459 12.86 20.51 35.27
C SER A 459 13.29 19.08 35.64
N LEU A 460 13.96 18.34 34.75
CA LEU A 460 14.32 16.94 34.93
C LEU A 460 15.74 16.78 35.47
N SER A 461 15.90 15.89 36.45
CA SER A 461 17.21 15.39 36.86
C SER A 461 17.84 14.54 35.75
N ASP A 462 19.14 14.22 35.87
CA ASP A 462 19.80 13.40 34.84
C ASP A 462 19.16 12.00 34.71
N THR A 463 18.81 11.38 35.84
CA THR A 463 18.11 10.07 35.83
C THR A 463 16.71 10.14 35.24
N GLU A 464 15.97 11.23 35.46
CA GLU A 464 14.66 11.46 34.87
C GLU A 464 14.80 11.76 33.37
N ARG A 465 15.86 12.46 32.95
CA ARG A 465 16.17 12.72 31.54
C ARG A 465 16.52 11.45 30.81
N ASP A 466 17.34 10.58 31.38
CA ASP A 466 17.69 9.28 30.81
C ASP A 466 16.43 8.44 30.62
N ARG A 467 15.54 8.38 31.60
CA ARG A 467 14.25 7.68 31.48
C ARG A 467 13.34 8.29 30.41
N MET A 468 13.34 9.62 30.26
CA MET A 468 12.62 10.27 29.17
C MET A 468 13.21 9.87 27.81
N GLN A 469 14.53 9.81 27.69
CA GLN A 469 15.21 9.41 26.44
C GLN A 469 14.99 7.94 26.08
N GLU A 470 14.70 7.08 27.07
CA GLU A 470 14.37 5.66 26.84
C GLU A 470 13.15 5.48 25.91
N HIS A 471 12.25 6.48 25.77
CA HIS A 471 11.10 6.34 24.88
C HIS A 471 11.51 5.99 23.44
N VAL A 472 12.66 6.47 22.97
CA VAL A 472 13.17 6.18 21.63
C VAL A 472 13.45 4.69 21.46
N THR A 473 14.15 4.09 22.44
CA THR A 473 14.42 2.66 22.47
C THR A 473 13.13 1.85 22.63
N GLN A 474 12.21 2.31 23.45
CA GLN A 474 10.91 1.65 23.64
C GLN A 474 10.07 1.73 22.36
N SER A 475 10.07 2.86 21.63
CA SER A 475 9.44 2.96 20.30
C SER A 475 9.99 1.88 19.36
N TYR A 476 11.30 1.76 19.28
CA TYR A 476 11.94 0.73 18.46
C TYR A 476 11.52 -0.68 18.85
N LEU A 477 11.57 -1.01 20.15
CA LEU A 477 11.22 -2.35 20.64
C LEU A 477 9.76 -2.71 20.35
N PHE A 478 8.82 -1.77 20.49
CA PHE A 478 7.42 -1.99 20.15
C PHE A 478 7.21 -2.13 18.63
N LEU A 479 7.79 -1.21 17.86
CA LEU A 479 7.55 -1.16 16.42
C LEU A 479 8.15 -2.34 15.66
N ARG A 480 9.28 -2.90 16.12
CA ARG A 480 9.88 -4.09 15.51
C ARG A 480 9.03 -5.36 15.64
N GLU A 481 8.10 -5.41 16.59
CA GLU A 481 7.18 -6.54 16.76
C GLU A 481 6.03 -6.51 15.72
N ILE A 482 5.83 -5.38 15.04
CA ILE A 482 4.81 -5.23 14.01
C ILE A 482 5.35 -5.81 12.70
N PRO A 483 4.63 -6.77 12.06
CA PRO A 483 5.04 -7.27 10.75
C PRO A 483 4.76 -6.23 9.66
N TRP A 484 5.73 -5.39 9.37
CA TRP A 484 5.64 -4.30 8.38
C TRP A 484 5.57 -4.78 6.92
N GLY A 485 5.45 -6.07 6.69
CA GLY A 485 5.45 -6.73 5.41
C GLY A 485 6.69 -7.60 5.17
N GLU A 486 6.63 -8.49 4.20
CA GLU A 486 7.73 -9.39 3.84
C GLU A 486 8.85 -8.68 3.03
N THR A 487 8.66 -7.40 2.70
CA THR A 487 9.65 -6.65 1.92
C THR A 487 10.77 -6.14 2.84
N PRO A 488 12.07 -6.41 2.52
CA PRO A 488 13.22 -6.00 3.32
C PRO A 488 13.40 -4.48 3.43
N TRP A 489 12.47 -3.69 2.91
CA TRP A 489 12.53 -2.23 2.78
C TRP A 489 11.68 -1.47 3.80
N PHE A 490 10.96 -2.14 4.70
CA PHE A 490 10.07 -1.48 5.64
C PHE A 490 10.79 -1.22 6.97
N ASN A 491 11.43 -0.05 7.08
CA ASN A 491 12.30 0.33 8.20
C ASN A 491 11.64 1.29 9.20
N VAL A 492 10.33 1.22 9.39
CA VAL A 492 9.58 2.12 10.27
C VAL A 492 10.18 2.17 11.68
N ALA A 493 10.52 1.02 12.27
CA ALA A 493 11.13 0.94 13.59
C ALA A 493 12.50 1.62 13.63
N GLU A 494 13.34 1.40 12.63
CA GLU A 494 14.69 1.99 12.55
C GLU A 494 14.64 3.51 12.38
N TYR A 495 13.71 4.02 11.57
CA TYR A 495 13.54 5.47 11.40
C TYR A 495 13.05 6.11 12.70
N ALA A 496 12.05 5.51 13.36
CA ALA A 496 11.62 5.96 14.68
C ALA A 496 12.74 5.90 15.72
N TYR A 497 13.65 4.90 15.64
CA TYR A 497 14.79 4.77 16.56
C TYR A 497 15.83 5.87 16.39
N GLY A 498 15.87 6.53 15.23
CA GLY A 498 16.89 7.52 14.90
C GLY A 498 16.45 8.99 15.06
N HIS A 499 15.19 9.31 15.35
CA HIS A 499 14.67 10.69 15.24
C HIS A 499 15.32 11.72 16.17
N HIS A 500 16.01 11.31 17.23
CA HIS A 500 16.81 12.15 18.11
C HIS A 500 18.32 12.02 17.88
N GLU A 501 18.76 11.34 16.83
CA GLU A 501 20.16 11.36 16.43
C GLU A 501 20.53 12.68 15.76
N HIS A 502 21.76 13.13 15.99
CA HIS A 502 22.32 14.35 15.42
C HIS A 502 23.52 14.02 14.51
N LEU A 503 23.67 14.74 13.41
CA LEU A 503 24.77 14.50 12.46
C LEU A 503 26.16 14.65 13.08
N ASP A 504 26.29 15.46 14.16
CA ASP A 504 27.54 15.66 14.92
C ASP A 504 27.81 14.54 15.94
N GLY A 505 26.95 13.52 16.06
CA GLY A 505 27.08 12.42 17.01
C GLY A 505 26.69 12.75 18.46
N THR A 506 26.16 13.95 18.72
CA THR A 506 25.69 14.35 20.08
C THR A 506 24.26 13.91 20.38
N GLY A 507 23.59 13.24 19.44
CA GLY A 507 22.24 12.70 19.60
C GLY A 507 22.19 11.46 20.46
N TYR A 508 21.02 10.84 20.52
CA TYR A 508 20.76 9.60 21.25
C TYR A 508 19.73 8.73 20.51
N PRO A 509 19.62 7.44 20.80
CA PRO A 509 20.32 6.67 21.82
C PRO A 509 21.65 6.05 21.34
N ARG A 510 21.85 5.93 20.01
CA ARG A 510 23.00 5.20 19.41
C ARG A 510 24.22 6.08 19.16
N LYS A 511 24.06 7.41 19.25
CA LYS A 511 25.10 8.41 18.94
C LYS A 511 25.64 8.28 17.51
N LEU A 512 24.73 8.03 16.56
CA LEU A 512 25.06 7.96 15.15
C LEU A 512 25.50 9.34 14.63
N SER A 513 26.35 9.36 13.59
CA SER A 513 26.85 10.59 12.99
C SER A 513 26.89 10.51 11.47
N GLY A 514 26.79 11.65 10.80
CA GLY A 514 26.94 11.76 9.35
C GLY A 514 26.07 10.78 8.58
N ASP A 515 26.68 10.03 7.66
CA ASP A 515 25.97 9.14 6.73
C ASP A 515 25.40 7.87 7.38
N ALA A 516 25.71 7.60 8.65
CA ALA A 516 25.04 6.55 9.40
C ALA A 516 23.57 6.88 9.72
N ILE A 517 23.16 8.14 9.59
CA ILE A 517 21.79 8.60 9.76
C ILE A 517 21.13 8.69 8.39
N SER A 518 20.09 7.87 8.16
CA SER A 518 19.38 7.83 6.88
C SER A 518 18.70 9.18 6.54
N PRO A 519 18.52 9.50 5.25
CA PRO A 519 17.82 10.72 4.82
C PRO A 519 16.43 10.88 5.44
N GLN A 520 15.69 9.79 5.62
CA GLN A 520 14.37 9.77 6.22
C GLN A 520 14.40 10.27 7.67
N VAL A 521 15.38 9.81 8.44
CA VAL A 521 15.59 10.25 9.83
C VAL A 521 16.01 11.72 9.87
N ARG A 522 16.91 12.15 8.98
CA ARG A 522 17.36 13.56 8.91
C ARG A 522 16.20 14.53 8.66
N MET A 523 15.28 14.18 7.74
CA MET A 523 14.07 14.95 7.47
C MET A 523 13.11 14.94 8.67
N MET A 524 12.94 13.77 9.32
CA MET A 524 12.06 13.64 10.48
C MET A 524 12.57 14.46 11.67
N THR A 525 13.87 14.48 11.94
CA THR A 525 14.48 15.32 12.98
C THR A 525 14.20 16.81 12.77
N ILE A 526 14.27 17.29 11.52
CA ILE A 526 13.93 18.69 11.19
C ILE A 526 12.46 18.98 11.50
N SER A 527 11.56 18.08 11.07
CA SER A 527 10.12 18.20 11.28
C SER A 527 9.76 18.21 12.77
N ASP A 528 10.34 17.28 13.54
CA ASP A 528 10.10 17.14 14.98
C ASP A 528 10.56 18.37 15.75
N VAL A 529 11.79 18.83 15.52
CA VAL A 529 12.32 20.05 16.17
C VAL A 529 11.50 21.28 15.78
N TYR A 530 11.11 21.41 14.50
CA TYR A 530 10.27 22.52 14.06
C TYR A 530 8.92 22.54 14.76
N ASP A 531 8.21 21.40 14.78
CA ASP A 531 6.92 21.29 15.46
C ASP A 531 7.06 21.54 16.96
N ALA A 532 8.13 21.03 17.60
CA ALA A 532 8.42 21.28 19.00
C ALA A 532 8.62 22.78 19.35
N LEU A 533 9.04 23.60 18.40
CA LEU A 533 9.21 25.04 18.57
C LEU A 533 7.93 25.84 18.30
N THR A 534 7.11 25.40 17.34
CA THR A 534 5.93 26.14 16.84
C THR A 534 4.60 25.70 17.44
N ALA A 535 4.53 24.52 18.08
CA ALA A 535 3.29 24.01 18.67
C ALA A 535 2.74 24.95 19.76
N THR A 536 1.43 25.26 19.64
CA THR A 536 0.68 26.11 20.56
C THR A 536 0.13 25.35 21.77
N ASP A 537 0.14 24.03 21.70
CA ASP A 537 -0.60 23.14 22.61
C ASP A 537 0.19 22.80 23.89
N ARG A 538 1.40 23.35 24.06
CA ARG A 538 2.24 23.10 25.25
C ARG A 538 1.84 24.03 26.41
N PRO A 539 1.35 23.49 27.53
CA PRO A 539 0.83 24.31 28.64
C PRO A 539 1.87 25.21 29.31
N TYR A 540 3.17 24.94 29.09
CA TYR A 540 4.26 25.62 29.80
C TYR A 540 5.20 26.44 28.89
N LYS A 541 4.97 26.46 27.58
CA LYS A 541 5.84 27.19 26.64
C LYS A 541 5.00 27.91 25.59
N LYS A 542 5.17 29.22 25.45
CA LYS A 542 4.54 29.98 24.35
C LYS A 542 5.12 29.51 23.03
N ALA A 543 4.24 29.25 22.04
CA ALA A 543 4.62 28.98 20.69
C ALA A 543 5.52 30.10 20.13
N MET A 544 6.57 29.72 19.43
CA MET A 544 7.43 30.67 18.75
C MET A 544 6.84 31.02 17.40
N SER A 545 7.16 32.21 16.89
CA SER A 545 6.85 32.57 15.51
C SER A 545 7.63 31.68 14.52
N ILE A 546 7.07 31.48 13.32
CA ILE A 546 7.72 30.72 12.26
C ILE A 546 9.14 31.22 12.03
N ASP A 547 9.33 32.54 11.83
CA ASP A 547 10.64 33.14 11.58
C ASP A 547 11.65 32.83 12.70
N ARG A 548 11.21 32.92 13.96
CA ARG A 548 12.07 32.61 15.10
C ARG A 548 12.45 31.13 15.17
N SER A 549 11.51 30.24 14.82
CA SER A 549 11.75 28.81 14.81
C SER A 549 12.72 28.39 13.70
N LEU A 550 12.58 28.98 12.50
CA LEU A 550 13.51 28.77 11.40
C LEU A 550 14.91 29.35 11.71
N ASP A 551 14.99 30.48 12.39
CA ASP A 551 16.28 31.08 12.84
C ASP A 551 16.99 30.14 13.85
N ILE A 552 16.25 29.54 14.78
CA ILE A 552 16.80 28.55 15.72
C ILE A 552 17.27 27.30 15.00
N LEU A 553 16.46 26.72 14.10
CA LEU A 553 16.85 25.56 13.31
C LEU A 553 18.14 25.81 12.52
N THR A 554 18.27 27.02 11.96
CA THR A 554 19.47 27.41 11.20
C THR A 554 20.68 27.57 12.13
N LYS A 555 20.59 28.43 13.14
CA LYS A 555 21.77 28.87 13.95
C LYS A 555 22.16 27.85 15.03
N GLU A 556 21.15 27.24 15.69
CA GLU A 556 21.41 26.38 16.84
C GLU A 556 21.54 24.90 16.44
N PHE A 557 21.02 24.51 15.27
CA PHE A 557 21.07 23.14 14.81
C PHE A 557 21.92 22.97 13.55
N ALA A 558 21.59 23.61 12.42
CA ALA A 558 22.28 23.38 11.16
C ALA A 558 23.72 23.94 11.17
N ASP A 559 23.91 25.21 11.63
CA ASP A 559 25.24 25.82 11.71
C ASP A 559 26.15 25.12 12.71
N ARG A 560 25.56 24.37 13.68
CA ARG A 560 26.31 23.53 14.63
C ARG A 560 26.47 22.07 14.16
N GLY A 561 26.06 21.74 12.95
CA GLY A 561 26.20 20.41 12.38
C GLY A 561 25.31 19.33 12.98
N LYS A 562 24.20 19.71 13.65
CA LYS A 562 23.28 18.75 14.29
C LYS A 562 22.25 18.19 13.33
N ILE A 563 21.74 19.01 12.42
CA ILE A 563 20.77 18.63 11.41
C ILE A 563 21.31 18.87 10.00
N ASP A 564 20.71 18.22 9.02
CA ASP A 564 21.14 18.30 7.62
C ASP A 564 20.76 19.64 7.00
N ARG A 565 21.78 20.39 6.56
CA ARG A 565 21.62 21.70 5.96
C ARG A 565 20.88 21.64 4.63
N LEU A 566 21.11 20.62 3.82
CA LEU A 566 20.47 20.48 2.51
C LEU A 566 18.96 20.30 2.64
N PHE A 567 18.51 19.44 3.54
CA PHE A 567 17.09 19.25 3.81
C PHE A 567 16.46 20.47 4.49
N LEU A 568 17.18 21.15 5.38
CA LEU A 568 16.67 22.39 5.99
C LEU A 568 16.49 23.49 4.96
N ASP A 569 17.45 23.69 4.05
CA ASP A 569 17.35 24.71 3.01
C ASP A 569 16.16 24.40 2.07
N LEU A 570 15.96 23.13 1.68
CA LEU A 570 14.78 22.70 0.93
C LEU A 570 13.47 22.97 1.70
N PHE A 571 13.45 22.68 3.01
CA PHE A 571 12.30 22.91 3.89
C PHE A 571 11.89 24.39 3.93
N ILE A 572 12.87 25.28 4.02
CA ILE A 572 12.66 26.73 4.04
C ILE A 572 12.28 27.26 2.66
N GLU A 573 13.04 26.91 1.62
CA GLU A 573 12.85 27.41 0.25
C GLU A 573 11.46 27.06 -0.31
N LYS A 574 11.03 25.82 -0.09
CA LYS A 574 9.73 25.31 -0.56
C LYS A 574 8.59 25.60 0.43
N LYS A 575 8.85 26.30 1.53
CA LYS A 575 7.87 26.60 2.60
C LYS A 575 7.12 25.36 3.09
N LEU A 576 7.85 24.25 3.24
CA LEU A 576 7.24 22.97 3.61
C LEU A 576 6.63 22.99 5.03
N TYR A 577 7.01 23.95 5.83
CA TYR A 577 6.42 24.22 7.16
C TYR A 577 4.92 24.64 7.13
N GLU A 578 4.36 24.89 5.95
CA GLU A 578 2.94 25.15 5.74
C GLU A 578 2.14 23.86 5.41
N ALA A 579 2.83 22.72 5.24
CA ALA A 579 2.21 21.46 4.84
C ALA A 579 1.24 20.93 5.92
N LYS A 580 0.10 20.40 5.49
CA LYS A 580 -0.90 19.73 6.33
C LYS A 580 -1.08 18.31 5.82
N LEU A 581 -1.38 17.38 6.72
CA LEU A 581 -1.86 16.05 6.31
C LEU A 581 -3.16 16.20 5.53
N ALA A 582 -3.20 15.56 4.35
CA ALA A 582 -4.39 15.48 3.52
C ALA A 582 -5.45 14.55 4.16
#